data_813a8c02be9597dcd218c2c2159212f5
#
_entry.id   813a8c02be9597dcd218c2c2159212f5
#
_cell.length_a   1.000
_cell.length_b   1.000
_cell.length_c   1.000
_cell.angle_alpha   90.00
_cell.angle_beta   90.00
_cell.angle_gamma   90.00
#
_symmetry.space_group_name_H-M   'P 1'
#
loop_
_entity.id
_entity.type
_entity.pdbx_description
1 polymer ?
#
loop_
_entity_poly.entity_id
_entity_poly.type
_entity_poly.pdbx_seq_one_letter_code
_entity_poly.pdbx_strand_id
1 'polypeptide(L)'
;MVTRKVATKREAEASGAFPIVGLGASAGGLEAFEHFFRNVPRDNGMAFVLVPHLDPGHASILTEILQRSTAMPVVEAQHSMPVAPNGVYVIPPNREMTIFHGAIQLSVPEQPRGHRMPIDAFLRSLAEDQGERAIGVILSGTGTDGTLGLRAILGAGGVSFVQDPATAKYDGMPASAIQAGYATYVLPVERMPEAMLTSARTLAVNRESPPTDGSSLNRILMLLRAVTGNDFSQYKKTTIGRRIARRMSQHDIENMEVYARYLKEHPSEVQSLFKELLINVTSFFRDPEAFAALRTDVLPQMFAGKPEDYVLRVWVPGCATGEETFSLAILMHELMGETGHDFKVQFYSTDLDEDAIGVARAAIYPPNIVQDVLPQRLQRFFVKEEVGYRVKKEIREKVVFAIQNVIKDPPFTRLDLVSCRNLMIYLEPELHDRLVRAFHYALKPGGVLFLSPSESIGDHDDLFAPLSREWKLYRATHSVGATRDVTPVGPSWSSESDSKPPGEPVKITKETHLAELTKRVLL
;
A
#
# COMPACT_ATOMS: atom_id res chain seq x y z
N MET A 1 -45.35 10.75 -23.13
CA MET A 1 -43.96 11.09 -23.44
C MET A 1 -43.36 11.77 -22.22
N VAL A 2 -42.63 11.02 -21.42
CA VAL A 2 -41.90 11.54 -20.22
C VAL A 2 -40.43 11.45 -20.56
N THR A 3 -39.83 12.57 -20.88
CA THR A 3 -38.40 12.72 -21.16
C THR A 3 -37.64 12.59 -19.86
N ARG A 4 -37.00 11.44 -19.61
CA ARG A 4 -36.03 11.21 -18.56
C ARG A 4 -34.75 11.99 -18.93
N LYS A 5 -34.49 13.11 -18.27
CA LYS A 5 -33.19 13.80 -18.32
C LYS A 5 -32.12 12.87 -17.77
N VAL A 6 -31.20 12.43 -18.61
CA VAL A 6 -29.95 11.80 -18.22
C VAL A 6 -29.09 12.93 -17.66
N ALA A 7 -28.85 12.92 -16.35
CA ALA A 7 -27.92 13.83 -15.70
C ALA A 7 -26.54 13.62 -16.32
N THR A 8 -25.94 14.67 -16.83
CA THR A 8 -24.63 14.61 -17.46
C THR A 8 -23.53 14.50 -16.37
N LYS A 9 -22.44 13.82 -16.70
CA LYS A 9 -21.25 13.59 -15.86
C LYS A 9 -20.73 14.87 -15.15
N ARG A 10 -21.02 16.06 -15.71
CA ARG A 10 -20.70 17.37 -15.14
C ARG A 10 -21.59 17.79 -13.95
N GLU A 11 -22.80 17.27 -13.82
CA GLU A 11 -23.69 17.59 -12.69
C GLU A 11 -23.37 16.73 -11.45
N ALA A 12 -22.75 15.56 -11.62
CA ALA A 12 -22.22 14.74 -10.54
C ALA A 12 -20.89 15.29 -9.97
N GLU A 13 -20.11 16.03 -10.78
CA GLU A 13 -18.87 16.70 -10.36
C GLU A 13 -19.13 18.02 -9.60
N ALA A 14 -20.36 18.56 -9.64
CA ALA A 14 -20.76 19.79 -8.96
C ALA A 14 -21.35 19.58 -7.55
N SER A 15 -21.58 18.34 -7.11
CA SER A 15 -21.87 17.98 -5.72
C SER A 15 -20.56 17.97 -4.96
N GLY A 16 -20.30 19.01 -4.14
CA GLY A 16 -19.05 19.23 -3.41
C GLY A 16 -18.54 17.95 -2.76
N ALA A 17 -17.34 17.54 -3.13
CA ALA A 17 -16.71 16.32 -2.64
C ALA A 17 -16.45 16.45 -1.13
N PHE A 18 -17.05 15.59 -0.31
CA PHE A 18 -16.98 15.59 1.15
C PHE A 18 -16.28 14.29 1.66
N PRO A 19 -15.71 14.29 2.87
CA PRO A 19 -15.13 13.09 3.45
C PRO A 19 -16.20 12.05 3.83
N ILE A 20 -15.92 10.77 3.61
CA ILE A 20 -16.75 9.67 4.08
C ILE A 20 -15.96 8.88 5.15
N VAL A 21 -16.60 8.70 6.30
CA VAL A 21 -16.02 8.05 7.47
C VAL A 21 -16.60 6.65 7.59
N GLY A 22 -15.77 5.63 7.47
CA GLY A 22 -16.12 4.24 7.74
C GLY A 22 -15.79 3.88 9.19
N LEU A 23 -16.79 3.49 9.98
CA LEU A 23 -16.62 3.11 11.38
C LEU A 23 -16.85 1.61 11.56
N GLY A 24 -15.82 0.91 12.05
CA GLY A 24 -15.86 -0.51 12.41
C GLY A 24 -15.86 -0.71 13.92
N ALA A 25 -16.73 -1.58 14.41
CA ALA A 25 -16.76 -2.00 15.81
C ALA A 25 -17.36 -3.41 15.96
N SER A 26 -17.08 -4.05 17.11
CA SER A 26 -17.62 -5.37 17.44
C SER A 26 -18.13 -5.37 18.89
N ALA A 27 -17.66 -6.27 19.73
CA ALA A 27 -18.02 -6.30 21.15
C ALA A 27 -17.74 -4.94 21.84
N GLY A 28 -18.72 -4.40 22.57
CA GLY A 28 -18.62 -3.06 23.16
C GLY A 28 -18.83 -1.90 22.18
N GLY A 29 -19.05 -2.20 20.89
CA GLY A 29 -19.14 -1.19 19.83
C GLY A 29 -20.34 -0.26 19.93
N LEU A 30 -21.48 -0.72 20.45
CA LEU A 30 -22.67 0.14 20.62
C LEU A 30 -22.35 1.33 21.52
N GLU A 31 -21.78 1.08 22.68
CA GLU A 31 -21.39 2.11 23.65
C GLU A 31 -20.35 3.07 23.04
N ALA A 32 -19.37 2.53 22.31
CA ALA A 32 -18.38 3.34 21.62
C ALA A 32 -19.00 4.24 20.53
N PHE A 33 -19.95 3.73 19.73
CA PHE A 33 -20.68 4.54 18.75
C PHE A 33 -21.49 5.66 19.40
N GLU A 34 -22.21 5.37 20.53
CA GLU A 34 -22.95 6.40 21.24
C GLU A 34 -22.04 7.52 21.75
N HIS A 35 -20.90 7.16 22.37
CA HIS A 35 -19.90 8.12 22.85
C HIS A 35 -19.33 8.95 21.69
N PHE A 36 -19.05 8.31 20.57
CA PHE A 36 -18.56 8.99 19.36
C PHE A 36 -19.57 10.03 18.87
N PHE A 37 -20.81 9.63 18.62
CA PHE A 37 -21.83 10.49 18.01
C PHE A 37 -22.34 11.61 18.90
N ARG A 38 -22.26 11.47 20.23
CA ARG A 38 -22.56 12.59 21.15
C ARG A 38 -21.61 13.77 20.98
N ASN A 39 -20.41 13.53 20.46
CA ASN A 39 -19.38 14.54 20.27
C ASN A 39 -19.24 15.01 18.81
N VAL A 40 -20.04 14.47 17.87
CA VAL A 40 -20.05 14.91 16.47
C VAL A 40 -21.03 16.05 16.29
N PRO A 41 -20.60 17.26 15.83
CA PRO A 41 -21.50 18.34 15.49
C PRO A 41 -22.47 17.95 14.38
N ARG A 42 -23.70 18.50 14.37
CA ARG A 42 -24.70 18.19 13.35
C ARG A 42 -24.23 18.55 11.94
N ASP A 43 -23.69 19.76 11.79
CA ASP A 43 -23.25 20.31 10.50
C ASP A 43 -21.73 20.22 10.39
N ASN A 44 -21.23 18.99 10.22
CA ASN A 44 -19.80 18.68 10.18
C ASN A 44 -19.24 18.51 8.76
N GLY A 45 -20.11 18.39 7.75
CA GLY A 45 -19.75 18.23 6.34
C GLY A 45 -19.27 16.85 5.94
N MET A 46 -19.27 15.85 6.86
CA MET A 46 -18.86 14.46 6.60
C MET A 46 -20.05 13.52 6.58
N ALA A 47 -19.92 12.37 5.95
CA ALA A 47 -20.86 11.27 6.06
C ALA A 47 -20.26 10.11 6.86
N PHE A 48 -21.09 9.37 7.57
CA PHE A 48 -20.66 8.28 8.45
C PHE A 48 -21.32 6.97 8.03
N VAL A 49 -20.52 5.93 7.79
CA VAL A 49 -21.00 4.60 7.44
C VAL A 49 -20.52 3.61 8.50
N LEU A 50 -21.47 2.96 9.16
CA LEU A 50 -21.22 2.08 10.28
C LEU A 50 -21.30 0.61 9.85
N VAL A 51 -20.25 -0.11 10.19
CA VAL A 51 -20.10 -1.54 9.89
C VAL A 51 -19.83 -2.29 11.21
N PRO A 52 -20.83 -2.46 12.08
CA PRO A 52 -20.66 -3.27 13.27
C PRO A 52 -20.77 -4.76 12.96
N HIS A 53 -20.07 -5.60 13.74
CA HIS A 53 -20.37 -7.02 13.85
C HIS A 53 -21.64 -7.22 14.67
N LEU A 54 -22.79 -7.19 14.03
CA LEU A 54 -24.08 -7.34 14.70
C LEU A 54 -24.61 -8.78 14.61
N ASP A 55 -25.29 -9.18 15.69
CA ASP A 55 -26.22 -10.30 15.62
C ASP A 55 -27.45 -9.87 14.78
N PRO A 56 -27.93 -10.69 13.84
CA PRO A 56 -29.04 -10.37 12.95
C PRO A 56 -30.34 -9.90 13.63
N GLY A 57 -30.52 -10.25 14.90
CA GLY A 57 -31.72 -9.87 15.66
C GLY A 57 -31.76 -8.42 16.17
N HIS A 58 -30.67 -7.64 16.05
CA HIS A 58 -30.52 -6.36 16.75
C HIS A 58 -30.32 -5.12 15.86
N ALA A 59 -30.33 -5.25 14.55
CA ALA A 59 -29.95 -4.13 13.66
C ALA A 59 -30.98 -2.97 13.64
N SER A 60 -32.28 -3.27 13.69
CA SER A 60 -33.30 -2.22 13.74
C SER A 60 -33.22 -1.38 15.01
N ILE A 61 -32.75 -1.99 16.11
CA ILE A 61 -32.58 -1.32 17.39
C ILE A 61 -31.38 -0.36 17.37
N LEU A 62 -30.34 -0.67 16.63
CA LEU A 62 -29.11 0.15 16.54
C LEU A 62 -29.40 1.53 15.94
N THR A 63 -30.17 1.62 14.87
CA THR A 63 -30.55 2.91 14.26
C THR A 63 -31.35 3.79 15.23
N GLU A 64 -32.28 3.20 15.95
CA GLU A 64 -33.07 3.92 16.96
C GLU A 64 -32.21 4.42 18.14
N ILE A 65 -31.29 3.58 18.63
CA ILE A 65 -30.41 3.96 19.75
C ILE A 65 -29.47 5.09 19.28
N LEU A 66 -28.85 4.96 18.12
CA LEU A 66 -27.94 5.97 17.61
C LEU A 66 -28.64 7.29 17.28
N GLN A 67 -29.90 7.25 16.79
CA GLN A 67 -30.67 8.46 16.55
C GLN A 67 -30.89 9.31 17.82
N ARG A 68 -30.83 8.70 19.01
CA ARG A 68 -30.88 9.43 20.29
C ARG A 68 -29.57 10.09 20.67
N SER A 69 -28.45 9.61 20.08
CA SER A 69 -27.08 10.09 20.37
C SER A 69 -26.60 11.15 19.41
N THR A 70 -27.33 11.41 18.30
CA THR A 70 -26.95 12.43 17.31
C THR A 70 -28.16 13.16 16.74
N ALA A 71 -27.95 14.42 16.35
CA ALA A 71 -28.93 15.22 15.63
C ALA A 71 -28.90 15.01 14.08
N MET A 72 -27.94 14.23 13.59
CA MET A 72 -27.88 13.81 12.18
C MET A 72 -28.93 12.72 11.91
N PRO A 73 -29.48 12.60 10.68
CA PRO A 73 -30.35 11.49 10.32
C PRO A 73 -29.56 10.16 10.33
N VAL A 74 -30.08 9.17 11.04
CA VAL A 74 -29.56 7.80 11.10
C VAL A 74 -30.48 6.89 10.32
N VAL A 75 -29.98 6.26 9.27
CA VAL A 75 -30.76 5.40 8.39
C VAL A 75 -30.11 4.04 8.18
N GLU A 76 -30.92 3.01 8.00
CA GLU A 76 -30.44 1.73 7.51
C GLU A 76 -30.07 1.85 6.03
N ALA A 77 -28.89 1.40 5.66
CA ALA A 77 -28.37 1.48 4.31
C ALA A 77 -29.19 0.61 3.33
N GLN A 78 -29.44 1.13 2.15
CA GLN A 78 -30.10 0.42 1.05
C GLN A 78 -29.16 0.28 -0.15
N HIS A 79 -29.42 -0.75 -0.97
CA HIS A 79 -28.63 -0.95 -2.19
C HIS A 79 -28.78 0.22 -3.16
N SER A 80 -27.66 0.68 -3.71
CA SER A 80 -27.57 1.87 -4.58
C SER A 80 -27.96 3.20 -3.91
N MET A 81 -27.98 3.25 -2.55
CA MET A 81 -28.27 4.49 -1.82
C MET A 81 -27.08 5.45 -1.91
N PRO A 82 -27.26 6.68 -2.42
CA PRO A 82 -26.23 7.69 -2.43
C PRO A 82 -25.93 8.15 -0.99
N VAL A 83 -24.66 8.31 -0.67
CA VAL A 83 -24.20 8.86 0.60
C VAL A 83 -24.23 10.39 0.52
N ALA A 84 -24.77 11.05 1.53
CA ALA A 84 -24.86 12.50 1.63
C ALA A 84 -24.15 13.02 2.89
N PRO A 85 -23.57 14.23 2.89
CA PRO A 85 -22.95 14.81 4.07
C PRO A 85 -23.95 14.98 5.20
N ASN A 86 -23.45 14.94 6.45
CA ASN A 86 -24.22 15.03 7.69
C ASN A 86 -25.27 13.90 7.85
N GLY A 87 -25.02 12.73 7.24
CA GLY A 87 -25.84 11.52 7.38
C GLY A 87 -25.08 10.36 8.00
N VAL A 88 -25.81 9.49 8.68
CA VAL A 88 -25.30 8.26 9.31
C VAL A 88 -26.00 7.05 8.69
N TYR A 89 -25.23 6.15 8.11
CA TYR A 89 -25.69 4.97 7.39
C TYR A 89 -25.25 3.71 8.12
N VAL A 90 -26.19 2.83 8.47
CA VAL A 90 -25.91 1.61 9.21
C VAL A 90 -26.10 0.40 8.30
N ILE A 91 -25.14 -0.52 8.29
CA ILE A 91 -25.25 -1.77 7.53
C ILE A 91 -26.47 -2.58 7.99
N PRO A 92 -27.32 -3.07 7.06
CA PRO A 92 -28.40 -3.98 7.41
C PRO A 92 -27.88 -5.35 7.81
N PRO A 93 -28.67 -6.11 8.60
CA PRO A 93 -28.25 -7.43 9.05
C PRO A 93 -28.02 -8.39 7.90
N ASN A 94 -27.03 -9.26 8.07
CA ASN A 94 -26.71 -10.35 7.13
C ASN A 94 -26.47 -9.88 5.68
N ARG A 95 -25.86 -8.71 5.55
CA ARG A 95 -25.39 -8.15 4.28
C ARG A 95 -23.89 -7.86 4.36
N GLU A 96 -23.24 -7.86 3.22
CA GLU A 96 -21.96 -7.20 2.99
C GLU A 96 -22.24 -5.84 2.38
N MET A 97 -21.43 -4.86 2.74
CA MET A 97 -21.57 -3.49 2.29
C MET A 97 -20.25 -3.00 1.71
N THR A 98 -20.33 -2.41 0.53
CA THR A 98 -19.25 -1.70 -0.13
C THR A 98 -19.75 -0.33 -0.58
N ILE A 99 -18.84 0.53 -1.05
CA ILE A 99 -19.19 1.81 -1.64
C ILE A 99 -18.59 1.90 -3.05
N PHE A 100 -19.35 2.45 -3.98
CA PHE A 100 -18.91 2.64 -5.37
C PHE A 100 -19.53 3.91 -5.94
N HIS A 101 -18.67 4.83 -6.42
CA HIS A 101 -19.07 6.17 -6.89
C HIS A 101 -19.95 6.94 -5.88
N GLY A 102 -19.60 6.87 -4.60
CA GLY A 102 -20.32 7.54 -3.52
C GLY A 102 -21.69 6.93 -3.20
N ALA A 103 -22.01 5.74 -3.70
CA ALA A 103 -23.25 5.02 -3.42
C ALA A 103 -22.98 3.67 -2.76
N ILE A 104 -23.76 3.36 -1.74
CA ILE A 104 -23.67 2.09 -0.99
C ILE A 104 -24.14 0.93 -1.88
N GLN A 105 -23.35 -0.14 -1.91
CA GLN A 105 -23.70 -1.40 -2.56
C GLN A 105 -23.86 -2.49 -1.50
N LEU A 106 -24.97 -3.21 -1.55
CA LEU A 106 -25.23 -4.32 -0.63
C LEU A 106 -25.24 -5.65 -1.41
N SER A 107 -24.56 -6.65 -0.87
CA SER A 107 -24.55 -8.02 -1.38
C SER A 107 -24.89 -9.04 -0.30
N VAL A 108 -25.19 -10.26 -0.72
CA VAL A 108 -25.36 -11.39 0.20
C VAL A 108 -23.98 -11.97 0.47
N PRO A 109 -23.60 -12.17 1.74
CA PRO A 109 -22.31 -12.76 2.07
C PRO A 109 -22.13 -14.16 1.50
N GLU A 110 -21.05 -14.40 0.80
CA GLU A 110 -20.70 -15.73 0.26
C GLU A 110 -20.04 -16.62 1.33
N GLN A 111 -19.36 -15.98 2.29
CA GLN A 111 -18.62 -16.72 3.33
C GLN A 111 -19.50 -17.04 4.54
N PRO A 112 -19.28 -18.21 5.19
CA PRO A 112 -19.98 -18.58 6.42
C PRO A 112 -19.62 -17.62 7.56
N ARG A 113 -20.51 -17.52 8.55
CA ARG A 113 -20.29 -16.73 9.77
C ARG A 113 -18.99 -17.16 10.46
N GLY A 114 -18.23 -16.20 10.99
CA GLY A 114 -16.94 -16.43 11.65
C GLY A 114 -15.72 -16.30 10.73
N HIS A 115 -15.91 -16.30 9.42
CA HIS A 115 -14.87 -16.01 8.43
C HIS A 115 -15.08 -14.66 7.71
N ARG A 116 -16.17 -13.98 8.01
CA ARG A 116 -16.51 -12.69 7.40
C ARG A 116 -15.72 -11.58 8.07
N MET A 117 -15.18 -10.68 7.27
CA MET A 117 -14.48 -9.46 7.69
C MET A 117 -15.15 -8.24 7.03
N PRO A 118 -16.39 -7.89 7.43
CA PRO A 118 -17.16 -6.86 6.75
C PRO A 118 -16.56 -5.47 6.90
N ILE A 119 -15.82 -5.21 7.99
CA ILE A 119 -15.17 -3.92 8.23
C ILE A 119 -14.00 -3.76 7.24
N ASP A 120 -13.15 -4.78 7.08
CA ASP A 120 -12.08 -4.77 6.09
C ASP A 120 -12.62 -4.59 4.66
N ALA A 121 -13.67 -5.33 4.30
CA ALA A 121 -14.29 -5.24 2.98
C ALA A 121 -14.82 -3.83 2.69
N PHE A 122 -15.54 -3.23 3.64
CA PHE A 122 -16.06 -1.87 3.49
C PHE A 122 -14.94 -0.83 3.40
N LEU A 123 -13.97 -0.85 4.32
CA LEU A 123 -12.88 0.13 4.34
C LEU A 123 -11.98 0.04 3.10
N ARG A 124 -11.79 -1.16 2.52
CA ARG A 124 -11.08 -1.32 1.24
C ARG A 124 -11.85 -0.64 0.11
N SER A 125 -13.14 -0.90 -0.03
CA SER A 125 -13.96 -0.24 -1.06
C SER A 125 -14.03 1.27 -0.85
N LEU A 126 -14.06 1.74 0.40
CA LEU A 126 -14.03 3.17 0.74
C LEU A 126 -12.70 3.82 0.32
N ALA A 127 -11.59 3.12 0.54
CA ALA A 127 -10.26 3.58 0.11
C ALA A 127 -10.17 3.72 -1.42
N GLU A 128 -10.69 2.74 -2.14
CA GLU A 128 -10.72 2.74 -3.62
C GLU A 128 -11.63 3.85 -4.18
N ASP A 129 -12.81 4.04 -3.58
CA ASP A 129 -13.81 5.00 -4.06
C ASP A 129 -13.45 6.45 -3.71
N GLN A 130 -13.02 6.71 -2.48
CA GLN A 130 -12.82 8.06 -1.95
C GLN A 130 -11.36 8.52 -1.94
N GLY A 131 -10.41 7.60 -2.05
CA GLY A 131 -8.98 7.94 -2.01
C GLY A 131 -8.62 8.70 -0.73
N GLU A 132 -8.11 9.91 -0.89
CA GLU A 132 -7.66 10.79 0.20
C GLU A 132 -8.78 11.29 1.12
N ARG A 133 -10.05 11.24 0.68
CA ARG A 133 -11.20 11.64 1.48
C ARG A 133 -11.71 10.53 2.39
N ALA A 134 -11.17 9.33 2.23
CA ALA A 134 -11.54 8.19 3.05
C ALA A 134 -11.00 8.37 4.47
N ILE A 135 -11.86 8.22 5.46
CA ILE A 135 -11.49 8.17 6.87
C ILE A 135 -11.91 6.82 7.42
N GLY A 136 -10.97 6.06 7.99
CA GLY A 136 -11.24 4.78 8.63
C GLY A 136 -11.18 4.90 10.14
N VAL A 137 -12.16 4.35 10.85
CA VAL A 137 -12.23 4.36 12.32
C VAL A 137 -12.42 2.94 12.84
N ILE A 138 -11.57 2.51 13.75
CA ILE A 138 -11.71 1.25 14.47
C ILE A 138 -11.93 1.53 15.96
N LEU A 139 -13.07 1.06 16.45
CA LEU A 139 -13.48 1.17 17.84
C LEU A 139 -13.39 -0.19 18.55
N SER A 140 -13.91 -0.24 19.79
CA SER A 140 -13.95 -1.46 20.62
C SER A 140 -14.43 -2.68 19.84
N GLY A 141 -13.69 -3.77 19.97
CA GLY A 141 -14.02 -5.04 19.33
C GLY A 141 -12.98 -6.13 19.58
N THR A 142 -13.40 -7.38 19.40
CA THR A 142 -12.52 -8.55 19.46
C THR A 142 -12.02 -8.94 18.05
N GLY A 143 -10.85 -9.55 17.97
CA GLY A 143 -10.27 -10.00 16.70
C GLY A 143 -9.46 -8.93 15.97
N THR A 144 -9.41 -9.00 14.63
CA THR A 144 -8.50 -8.22 13.78
C THR A 144 -9.20 -7.53 12.60
N ASP A 145 -10.54 -7.63 12.48
CA ASP A 145 -11.28 -7.03 11.38
C ASP A 145 -11.14 -5.50 11.37
N GLY A 146 -10.96 -4.93 10.19
CA GLY A 146 -10.67 -3.52 9.98
C GLY A 146 -9.17 -3.18 9.88
N THR A 147 -8.27 -4.06 10.35
CA THR A 147 -6.81 -3.82 10.28
C THR A 147 -6.32 -3.67 8.85
N LEU A 148 -6.70 -4.57 7.93
CA LEU A 148 -6.32 -4.48 6.51
C LEU A 148 -7.12 -3.40 5.78
N GLY A 149 -8.33 -3.11 6.23
CA GLY A 149 -9.11 -1.97 5.75
C GLY A 149 -8.42 -0.64 6.04
N LEU A 150 -7.91 -0.42 7.27
CA LEU A 150 -7.12 0.76 7.60
C LEU A 150 -5.83 0.86 6.77
N ARG A 151 -5.17 -0.27 6.50
CA ARG A 151 -4.02 -0.30 5.58
C ARG A 151 -4.40 0.26 4.19
N ALA A 152 -5.55 -0.15 3.66
CA ALA A 152 -6.04 0.34 2.37
C ALA A 152 -6.34 1.85 2.41
N ILE A 153 -7.02 2.33 3.48
CA ILE A 153 -7.28 3.77 3.71
C ILE A 153 -5.97 4.57 3.68
N LEU A 154 -4.96 4.13 4.44
CA LEU A 154 -3.65 4.81 4.49
C LEU A 154 -2.96 4.82 3.12
N GLY A 155 -3.03 3.71 2.40
CA GLY A 155 -2.45 3.58 1.07
C GLY A 155 -3.08 4.48 0.02
N ALA A 156 -4.38 4.70 0.13
CA ALA A 156 -5.12 5.63 -0.70
C ALA A 156 -4.88 7.12 -0.33
N GLY A 157 -4.10 7.38 0.73
CA GLY A 157 -3.83 8.73 1.22
C GLY A 157 -4.85 9.25 2.24
N GLY A 158 -5.79 8.42 2.66
CA GLY A 158 -6.78 8.72 3.68
C GLY A 158 -6.21 8.70 5.10
N VAL A 159 -7.05 8.89 6.11
CA VAL A 159 -6.66 8.99 7.51
C VAL A 159 -7.34 7.92 8.34
N SER A 160 -6.62 7.34 9.30
CA SER A 160 -7.13 6.31 10.20
C SER A 160 -7.16 6.77 11.66
N PHE A 161 -8.23 6.43 12.35
CA PHE A 161 -8.41 6.67 13.78
C PHE A 161 -8.65 5.33 14.47
N VAL A 162 -7.99 5.11 15.57
CA VAL A 162 -8.13 3.89 16.36
C VAL A 162 -8.39 4.27 17.81
N GLN A 163 -9.37 3.62 18.41
CA GLN A 163 -9.67 3.84 19.82
C GLN A 163 -8.46 3.45 20.69
N ASP A 164 -8.12 4.30 21.65
CA ASP A 164 -7.11 3.98 22.65
C ASP A 164 -7.50 2.68 23.37
N PRO A 165 -6.68 1.62 23.30
CA PRO A 165 -6.95 0.34 23.95
C PRO A 165 -7.30 0.46 25.44
N ALA A 166 -6.71 1.44 26.14
CA ALA A 166 -6.98 1.68 27.56
C ALA A 166 -8.43 2.14 27.83
N THR A 167 -9.12 2.70 26.81
CA THR A 167 -10.51 3.17 26.89
C THR A 167 -11.49 2.21 26.22
N ALA A 168 -11.00 1.20 25.52
CA ALA A 168 -11.83 0.23 24.82
C ALA A 168 -12.33 -0.87 25.80
N LYS A 169 -13.62 -1.19 25.73
CA LYS A 169 -14.18 -2.31 26.50
C LYS A 169 -13.58 -3.66 26.06
N TYR A 170 -13.27 -3.78 24.76
CA TYR A 170 -12.53 -4.87 24.15
C TYR A 170 -11.50 -4.27 23.21
N ASP A 171 -10.24 -4.52 23.47
CA ASP A 171 -9.10 -3.87 22.84
C ASP A 171 -8.52 -4.63 21.63
N GLY A 172 -9.04 -5.83 21.31
CA GLY A 172 -8.47 -6.71 20.30
C GLY A 172 -8.35 -6.06 18.92
N MET A 173 -9.41 -5.46 18.38
CA MET A 173 -9.39 -4.76 17.09
C MET A 173 -8.50 -3.50 17.13
N PRO A 174 -8.62 -2.60 18.14
CA PRO A 174 -7.71 -1.47 18.30
C PRO A 174 -6.24 -1.90 18.40
N ALA A 175 -5.91 -2.85 19.25
CA ALA A 175 -4.55 -3.33 19.45
C ALA A 175 -3.96 -3.91 18.15
N SER A 176 -4.75 -4.71 17.41
CA SER A 176 -4.34 -5.25 16.11
C SER A 176 -3.98 -4.16 15.11
N ALA A 177 -4.80 -3.13 14.98
CA ALA A 177 -4.57 -2.01 14.06
C ALA A 177 -3.31 -1.19 14.44
N ILE A 178 -3.10 -0.97 15.74
CA ILE A 178 -1.94 -0.24 16.27
C ILE A 178 -0.67 -1.06 16.07
N GLN A 179 -0.68 -2.35 16.43
CA GLN A 179 0.47 -3.24 16.28
C GLN A 179 0.89 -3.40 14.81
N ALA A 180 -0.08 -3.40 13.89
CA ALA A 180 0.18 -3.42 12.46
C ALA A 180 0.73 -2.09 11.91
N GLY A 181 0.75 -1.00 12.70
CA GLY A 181 1.23 0.31 12.27
C GLY A 181 0.23 1.08 11.40
N TYR A 182 -1.06 0.73 11.41
CA TYR A 182 -2.07 1.35 10.55
C TYR A 182 -2.98 2.36 11.29
N ALA A 183 -2.57 2.85 12.44
CA ALA A 183 -3.25 3.89 13.20
C ALA A 183 -2.55 5.25 13.02
N THR A 184 -3.21 6.21 12.34
CA THR A 184 -2.70 7.59 12.28
C THR A 184 -2.87 8.28 13.62
N TYR A 185 -4.05 8.12 14.22
CA TYR A 185 -4.37 8.67 15.52
C TYR A 185 -4.87 7.56 16.43
N VAL A 186 -4.34 7.52 17.65
CA VAL A 186 -4.81 6.65 18.74
C VAL A 186 -5.38 7.56 19.81
N LEU A 187 -6.71 7.58 19.96
CA LEU A 187 -7.41 8.54 20.81
C LEU A 187 -8.57 7.88 21.57
N PRO A 188 -8.94 8.40 22.75
CA PRO A 188 -10.25 8.14 23.33
C PRO A 188 -11.36 8.53 22.35
N VAL A 189 -12.47 7.79 22.36
CA VAL A 189 -13.56 7.93 21.40
C VAL A 189 -14.11 9.36 21.34
N GLU A 190 -14.23 10.01 22.49
CA GLU A 190 -14.78 11.36 22.66
C GLU A 190 -13.92 12.44 21.97
N ARG A 191 -12.63 12.20 21.81
CA ARG A 191 -11.68 13.14 21.18
C ARG A 191 -11.54 12.96 19.67
N MET A 192 -12.03 11.83 19.12
CA MET A 192 -11.90 11.55 17.68
C MET A 192 -12.65 12.55 16.80
N PRO A 193 -13.91 12.96 17.10
CA PRO A 193 -14.64 13.87 16.22
C PRO A 193 -13.93 15.20 15.99
N GLU A 194 -13.35 15.81 17.02
CA GLU A 194 -12.60 17.06 16.92
C GLU A 194 -11.35 16.89 16.05
N ALA A 195 -10.57 15.83 16.31
CA ALA A 195 -9.36 15.53 15.52
C ALA A 195 -9.71 15.24 14.05
N MET A 196 -10.84 14.58 13.78
CA MET A 196 -11.30 14.31 12.40
C MET A 196 -11.70 15.59 11.68
N LEU A 197 -12.39 16.51 12.33
CA LEU A 197 -12.75 17.81 11.77
C LEU A 197 -11.49 18.65 11.44
N THR A 198 -10.50 18.64 12.31
CA THR A 198 -9.22 19.29 12.07
C THR A 198 -8.50 18.68 10.88
N SER A 199 -8.38 17.35 10.82
CA SER A 199 -7.77 16.64 9.69
C SER A 199 -8.49 16.91 8.38
N ALA A 200 -9.82 16.88 8.36
CA ALA A 200 -10.62 17.16 7.16
C ALA A 200 -10.43 18.59 6.64
N ARG A 201 -10.34 19.59 7.55
CA ARG A 201 -10.06 20.99 7.19
C ARG A 201 -8.66 21.14 6.61
N THR A 202 -7.65 20.57 7.24
CA THR A 202 -6.26 20.61 6.77
C THR A 202 -6.12 19.98 5.38
N LEU A 203 -6.78 18.86 5.12
CA LEU A 203 -6.82 18.23 3.80
C LEU A 203 -7.53 19.10 2.74
N ALA A 204 -8.59 19.81 3.11
CA ALA A 204 -9.31 20.71 2.20
C ALA A 204 -8.45 21.93 1.82
N VAL A 205 -7.83 22.58 2.80
CA VAL A 205 -6.94 23.75 2.58
C VAL A 205 -5.76 23.39 1.69
N ASN A 206 -5.14 22.22 1.89
CA ASN A 206 -4.01 21.77 1.09
C ASN A 206 -4.38 21.38 -0.35
N ARG A 207 -5.67 21.16 -0.65
CA ARG A 207 -6.16 20.94 -2.01
C ARG A 207 -6.34 22.23 -2.79
N GLU A 208 -6.87 23.27 -2.14
CA GLU A 208 -7.12 24.57 -2.77
C GLU A 208 -5.81 25.36 -2.96
N SER A 209 -4.83 25.11 -2.12
CA SER A 209 -3.50 25.69 -2.20
C SER A 209 -2.46 24.62 -1.91
N PRO A 210 -2.00 23.86 -2.91
CA PRO A 210 -0.84 23.01 -2.71
C PRO A 210 0.30 23.90 -2.17
N PRO A 211 1.07 23.42 -1.18
CA PRO A 211 2.08 24.24 -0.53
C PRO A 211 3.05 24.79 -1.56
N THR A 212 2.84 26.06 -1.95
CA THR A 212 3.57 26.77 -3.02
C THR A 212 4.94 27.24 -2.57
N ASP A 213 5.29 27.08 -1.30
CA ASP A 213 6.62 27.40 -0.82
C ASP A 213 7.60 26.25 -1.13
N GLY A 214 8.04 26.20 -2.40
CA GLY A 214 9.08 25.26 -2.84
C GLY A 214 10.37 25.32 -2.01
N SER A 215 10.60 26.43 -1.29
CA SER A 215 11.74 26.62 -0.40
C SER A 215 11.62 25.75 0.86
N SER A 216 10.48 25.76 1.53
CA SER A 216 10.27 24.97 2.76
C SER A 216 10.20 23.48 2.48
N LEU A 217 9.52 23.06 1.40
CA LEU A 217 9.53 21.67 0.96
C LEU A 217 10.95 21.17 0.66
N ASN A 218 11.74 21.95 -0.09
CA ASN A 218 13.12 21.59 -0.38
C ASN A 218 13.98 21.45 0.89
N ARG A 219 13.79 22.32 1.89
CA ARG A 219 14.48 22.20 3.19
C ARG A 219 14.13 20.90 3.90
N ILE A 220 12.85 20.50 3.91
CA ILE A 220 12.40 19.24 4.49
C ILE A 220 13.04 18.05 3.75
N LEU A 221 13.05 18.07 2.42
CA LEU A 221 13.69 17.03 1.61
C LEU A 221 15.19 16.93 1.83
N MET A 222 15.87 18.08 2.00
CA MET A 222 17.31 18.13 2.34
C MET A 222 17.58 17.54 3.74
N LEU A 223 16.73 17.82 4.73
CA LEU A 223 16.83 17.23 6.07
C LEU A 223 16.61 15.72 6.03
N LEU A 224 15.57 15.26 5.33
CA LEU A 224 15.32 13.82 5.10
C LEU A 224 16.56 13.14 4.49
N ARG A 225 17.09 13.72 3.41
CA ARG A 225 18.29 13.18 2.75
C ARG A 225 19.50 13.15 3.67
N ALA A 226 19.73 14.20 4.45
CA ALA A 226 20.85 14.31 5.37
C ALA A 226 20.79 13.24 6.49
N VAL A 227 19.59 12.94 7.01
CA VAL A 227 19.39 12.01 8.13
C VAL A 227 19.26 10.57 7.65
N THR A 228 18.55 10.32 6.54
CA THR A 228 18.22 8.96 6.08
C THR A 228 19.10 8.46 4.94
N GLY A 229 19.87 9.36 4.29
CA GLY A 229 20.64 9.04 3.09
C GLY A 229 19.80 8.86 1.81
N ASN A 230 18.46 9.05 1.89
CA ASN A 230 17.52 8.82 0.80
C ASN A 230 16.98 10.14 0.25
N ASP A 231 16.93 10.24 -1.08
CA ASP A 231 16.51 11.44 -1.79
C ASP A 231 15.08 11.26 -2.33
N PHE A 232 14.15 12.06 -1.83
CA PHE A 232 12.75 12.07 -2.25
C PHE A 232 12.41 13.20 -3.23
N SER A 233 13.41 13.96 -3.72
CA SER A 233 13.19 15.11 -4.61
C SER A 233 12.53 14.72 -5.95
N GLN A 234 12.66 13.47 -6.37
CA GLN A 234 12.08 12.92 -7.60
C GLN A 234 10.79 12.10 -7.35
N TYR A 235 10.23 12.17 -6.16
CA TYR A 235 8.89 11.66 -5.88
C TYR A 235 7.86 12.76 -6.19
N LYS A 236 6.64 12.36 -6.57
CA LYS A 236 5.54 13.30 -6.84
C LYS A 236 5.32 14.24 -5.66
N LYS A 237 5.49 15.52 -5.90
CA LYS A 237 5.38 16.56 -4.87
C LYS A 237 4.03 16.57 -4.17
N THR A 238 2.96 16.21 -4.89
CA THR A 238 1.61 16.04 -4.32
C THR A 238 1.57 14.92 -3.29
N THR A 239 2.22 13.79 -3.54
CA THR A 239 2.29 12.66 -2.60
C THR A 239 3.08 13.03 -1.35
N ILE A 240 4.27 13.63 -1.52
CA ILE A 240 5.12 14.08 -0.42
C ILE A 240 4.42 15.14 0.41
N GLY A 241 3.85 16.17 -0.24
CA GLY A 241 3.18 17.29 0.43
C GLY A 241 2.04 16.82 1.34
N ARG A 242 1.26 15.82 0.90
CA ARG A 242 0.19 15.23 1.71
C ARG A 242 0.70 14.50 2.95
N ARG A 243 1.78 13.74 2.81
CA ARG A 243 2.39 13.03 3.96
C ARG A 243 2.98 14.01 4.96
N ILE A 244 3.63 15.07 4.48
CA ILE A 244 4.11 16.17 5.33
C ILE A 244 2.92 16.84 6.04
N ALA A 245 1.86 17.21 5.31
CA ALA A 245 0.68 17.84 5.89
C ALA A 245 0.02 16.99 6.98
N ARG A 246 -0.01 15.67 6.79
CA ARG A 246 -0.50 14.72 7.78
C ARG A 246 0.35 14.73 9.04
N ARG A 247 1.68 14.72 8.93
CA ARG A 247 2.59 14.84 10.08
C ARG A 247 2.45 16.18 10.78
N MET A 248 2.34 17.26 10.02
CA MET A 248 2.08 18.61 10.55
C MET A 248 0.79 18.64 11.39
N SER A 249 -0.28 18.05 10.88
CA SER A 249 -1.56 17.96 11.61
C SER A 249 -1.46 17.17 12.92
N GLN A 250 -0.61 16.13 12.99
CA GLN A 250 -0.38 15.36 14.23
C GLN A 250 0.34 16.17 15.32
N HIS A 251 1.04 17.23 14.93
CA HIS A 251 1.78 18.14 15.82
C HIS A 251 1.11 19.51 15.97
N ASP A 252 -0.13 19.68 15.48
CA ASP A 252 -0.85 20.96 15.48
C ASP A 252 -0.06 22.11 14.83
N ILE A 253 0.75 21.79 13.78
CA ILE A 253 1.54 22.74 13.02
C ILE A 253 0.85 23.03 11.68
N GLU A 254 0.44 24.27 11.44
CA GLU A 254 -0.23 24.68 10.20
C GLU A 254 0.74 25.16 9.11
N ASN A 255 1.93 25.63 9.50
CA ASN A 255 2.88 26.25 8.59
C ASN A 255 4.07 25.32 8.29
N MET A 256 4.36 25.09 7.01
CA MET A 256 5.44 24.19 6.55
C MET A 256 6.84 24.69 6.96
N GLU A 257 7.07 26.00 7.04
CA GLU A 257 8.35 26.53 7.50
C GLU A 257 8.58 26.27 8.99
N VAL A 258 7.50 26.37 9.80
CA VAL A 258 7.53 26.01 11.22
C VAL A 258 7.83 24.52 11.37
N TYR A 259 7.22 23.67 10.53
CA TYR A 259 7.48 22.23 10.54
C TYR A 259 8.91 21.90 10.11
N ALA A 260 9.46 22.58 9.11
CA ALA A 260 10.87 22.40 8.72
C ALA A 260 11.85 22.74 9.86
N ARG A 261 11.54 23.75 10.69
CA ARG A 261 12.32 24.05 11.90
C ARG A 261 12.13 22.98 12.98
N TYR A 262 10.89 22.54 13.19
CA TYR A 262 10.56 21.48 14.12
C TYR A 262 11.33 20.18 13.81
N LEU A 263 11.38 19.77 12.53
CA LEU A 263 12.16 18.62 12.08
C LEU A 263 13.65 18.73 12.40
N LYS A 264 14.22 19.93 12.29
CA LYS A 264 15.63 20.18 12.61
C LYS A 264 15.93 19.98 14.10
N GLU A 265 14.98 20.32 14.96
CA GLU A 265 15.09 20.20 16.42
C GLU A 265 14.71 18.80 16.94
N HIS A 266 13.96 18.01 16.14
CA HIS A 266 13.43 16.70 16.51
C HIS A 266 13.82 15.61 15.52
N PRO A 267 15.03 15.01 15.62
CA PRO A 267 15.48 13.95 14.69
C PRO A 267 14.57 12.72 14.66
N SER A 268 13.88 12.40 15.74
CA SER A 268 12.90 11.31 15.79
C SER A 268 11.71 11.58 14.86
N GLU A 269 11.30 12.83 14.69
CA GLU A 269 10.24 13.19 13.77
C GLU A 269 10.67 13.07 12.31
N VAL A 270 11.95 13.31 12.01
CA VAL A 270 12.50 13.06 10.65
C VAL A 270 12.37 11.56 10.31
N GLN A 271 12.64 10.66 11.25
CA GLN A 271 12.46 9.21 11.08
C GLN A 271 10.98 8.84 10.92
N SER A 272 10.09 9.48 11.69
CA SER A 272 8.66 9.27 11.57
C SER A 272 8.12 9.73 10.21
N LEU A 273 8.57 10.91 9.74
CA LEU A 273 8.25 11.39 8.39
C LEU A 273 8.81 10.47 7.31
N PHE A 274 10.04 9.98 7.47
CA PHE A 274 10.63 9.02 6.53
C PHE A 274 9.77 7.77 6.41
N LYS A 275 9.39 7.15 7.52
CA LYS A 275 8.49 5.98 7.53
C LYS A 275 7.12 6.30 6.92
N GLU A 276 6.58 7.48 7.16
CA GLU A 276 5.33 7.94 6.56
C GLU A 276 5.41 8.06 5.03
N LEU A 277 6.57 8.40 4.48
CA LEU A 277 6.81 8.48 3.04
C LEU A 277 6.94 7.12 2.37
N LEU A 278 7.31 6.06 3.11
CA LEU A 278 7.39 4.69 2.63
C LEU A 278 6.00 4.04 2.69
N ILE A 279 5.38 3.88 1.53
CA ILE A 279 4.00 3.43 1.41
C ILE A 279 3.98 1.91 1.24
N ASN A 280 3.68 1.17 2.31
CA ASN A 280 3.72 -0.30 2.35
C ASN A 280 2.34 -0.94 2.19
N VAL A 281 1.55 -0.49 1.19
CA VAL A 281 0.21 -1.05 0.93
C VAL A 281 0.29 -2.14 -0.11
N THR A 282 0.19 -3.38 0.34
CA THR A 282 0.22 -4.57 -0.51
C THR A 282 -0.79 -5.60 -0.02
N SER A 283 -1.13 -6.60 -0.82
CA SER A 283 -1.96 -7.73 -0.46
C SER A 283 -1.58 -8.96 -1.27
N PHE A 284 -1.93 -10.14 -0.77
CA PHE A 284 -1.75 -11.36 -1.56
C PHE A 284 -2.60 -11.29 -2.83
N PHE A 285 -2.01 -11.70 -3.95
CA PHE A 285 -2.67 -11.76 -5.27
C PHE A 285 -3.40 -10.47 -5.66
N ARG A 286 -2.84 -9.31 -5.29
CA ARG A 286 -3.38 -7.99 -5.65
C ARG A 286 -3.59 -7.88 -7.16
N ASP A 287 -4.81 -7.46 -7.61
CA ASP A 287 -5.29 -7.52 -8.99
C ASP A 287 -5.30 -8.99 -9.50
N PRO A 288 -6.20 -9.85 -9.00
CA PRO A 288 -6.17 -11.30 -9.21
C PRO A 288 -6.23 -11.70 -10.68
N GLU A 289 -6.88 -10.91 -11.53
CA GLU A 289 -6.94 -11.12 -12.98
C GLU A 289 -5.55 -10.95 -13.62
N ALA A 290 -4.73 -10.02 -13.13
CA ALA A 290 -3.36 -9.83 -13.61
C ALA A 290 -2.48 -11.05 -13.28
N PHE A 291 -2.65 -11.63 -12.07
CA PHE A 291 -1.98 -12.88 -11.70
C PHE A 291 -2.50 -14.07 -12.51
N ALA A 292 -3.79 -14.10 -12.84
CA ALA A 292 -4.38 -15.13 -13.71
C ALA A 292 -3.76 -15.04 -15.12
N ALA A 293 -3.68 -13.85 -15.71
CA ALA A 293 -3.04 -13.64 -17.02
C ALA A 293 -1.55 -14.04 -17.00
N LEU A 294 -0.82 -13.66 -15.95
CA LEU A 294 0.59 -14.07 -15.79
C LEU A 294 0.69 -15.62 -15.79
N ARG A 295 -0.19 -16.30 -15.05
CA ARG A 295 -0.20 -17.77 -14.94
C ARG A 295 -0.52 -18.48 -16.24
N THR A 296 -1.53 -18.00 -16.98
CA THR A 296 -2.04 -18.69 -18.19
C THR A 296 -1.23 -18.35 -19.43
N ASP A 297 -0.82 -17.09 -19.60
CA ASP A 297 -0.31 -16.62 -20.88
C ASP A 297 1.22 -16.48 -20.90
N VAL A 298 1.84 -16.27 -19.73
CA VAL A 298 3.27 -15.89 -19.66
C VAL A 298 4.13 -16.99 -19.05
N LEU A 299 3.79 -17.47 -17.84
CA LEU A 299 4.64 -18.46 -17.14
C LEU A 299 4.84 -19.76 -17.92
N PRO A 300 3.84 -20.35 -18.65
CA PRO A 300 4.07 -21.54 -19.44
C PRO A 300 5.12 -21.34 -20.53
N GLN A 301 5.12 -20.16 -21.17
CA GLN A 301 6.12 -19.81 -22.18
C GLN A 301 7.51 -19.59 -21.57
N MET A 302 7.57 -19.04 -20.36
CA MET A 302 8.82 -18.86 -19.61
C MET A 302 9.44 -20.20 -19.17
N PHE A 303 8.61 -21.20 -18.87
CA PHE A 303 9.06 -22.53 -18.44
C PHE A 303 9.46 -23.42 -19.61
N ALA A 304 8.83 -23.24 -20.78
CA ALA A 304 9.06 -24.05 -21.95
C ALA A 304 10.54 -24.11 -22.35
N GLY A 305 11.06 -25.33 -22.57
CA GLY A 305 12.42 -25.58 -23.03
C GLY A 305 13.53 -25.26 -22.02
N LYS A 306 13.20 -25.05 -20.76
CA LYS A 306 14.22 -24.88 -19.71
C LYS A 306 14.74 -26.23 -19.26
N PRO A 307 16.07 -26.41 -19.12
CA PRO A 307 16.66 -27.62 -18.58
C PRO A 307 16.37 -27.76 -17.06
N GLU A 308 16.47 -28.96 -16.52
CA GLU A 308 16.19 -29.25 -15.09
C GLU A 308 17.13 -28.51 -14.13
N ASP A 309 18.37 -28.24 -14.53
CA ASP A 309 19.35 -27.48 -13.74
C ASP A 309 19.20 -25.96 -13.87
N TYR A 310 18.18 -25.49 -14.61
CA TYR A 310 17.94 -24.07 -14.80
C TYR A 310 17.57 -23.38 -13.48
N VAL A 311 18.09 -22.18 -13.28
CA VAL A 311 17.71 -21.32 -12.16
C VAL A 311 16.95 -20.13 -12.72
N LEU A 312 15.62 -20.13 -12.53
CA LEU A 312 14.76 -19.03 -12.90
C LEU A 312 14.91 -17.93 -11.85
N ARG A 313 15.29 -16.73 -12.30
CA ARG A 313 15.61 -15.60 -11.41
C ARG A 313 14.54 -14.52 -11.54
N VAL A 314 13.93 -14.19 -10.41
CA VAL A 314 12.87 -13.18 -10.30
C VAL A 314 13.31 -12.06 -9.38
N TRP A 315 13.06 -10.81 -9.76
CA TRP A 315 13.26 -9.66 -8.88
C TRP A 315 11.93 -8.94 -8.64
N VAL A 316 11.68 -8.63 -7.37
CA VAL A 316 10.50 -7.88 -6.92
C VAL A 316 10.99 -6.65 -6.17
N PRO A 317 11.27 -5.53 -6.86
CA PRO A 317 11.58 -4.25 -6.23
C PRO A 317 10.32 -3.59 -5.66
N GLY A 318 10.42 -2.98 -4.48
CA GLY A 318 9.27 -2.42 -3.76
C GLY A 318 8.34 -3.51 -3.22
N CYS A 319 8.91 -4.60 -2.70
CA CYS A 319 8.15 -5.76 -2.26
C CYS A 319 7.35 -5.54 -0.97
N ALA A 320 7.52 -4.41 -0.29
CA ALA A 320 6.89 -4.09 0.99
C ALA A 320 6.98 -5.25 1.99
N THR A 321 5.88 -5.69 2.56
CA THR A 321 5.79 -6.79 3.52
C THR A 321 5.80 -8.19 2.87
N GLY A 322 6.05 -8.29 1.56
CA GLY A 322 6.38 -9.55 0.85
C GLY A 322 5.22 -10.31 0.24
N GLU A 323 3.98 -9.84 0.33
CA GLU A 323 2.79 -10.53 -0.19
C GLU A 323 2.86 -10.76 -1.71
N GLU A 324 3.33 -9.77 -2.49
CA GLU A 324 3.52 -9.93 -3.94
C GLU A 324 4.53 -11.02 -4.26
N THR A 325 5.67 -11.02 -3.56
CA THR A 325 6.71 -12.02 -3.71
C THR A 325 6.20 -13.43 -3.46
N PHE A 326 5.52 -13.62 -2.33
CA PHE A 326 4.97 -14.93 -1.99
C PHE A 326 3.83 -15.35 -2.91
N SER A 327 3.03 -14.41 -3.41
CA SER A 327 2.01 -14.69 -4.42
C SER A 327 2.62 -15.24 -5.72
N LEU A 328 3.69 -14.62 -6.20
CA LEU A 328 4.45 -15.10 -7.36
C LEU A 328 5.10 -16.46 -7.09
N ALA A 329 5.70 -16.65 -5.91
CA ALA A 329 6.35 -17.91 -5.55
C ALA A 329 5.35 -19.07 -5.45
N ILE A 330 4.17 -18.82 -4.87
CA ILE A 330 3.08 -19.79 -4.83
C ILE A 330 2.60 -20.13 -6.24
N LEU A 331 2.35 -19.12 -7.06
CA LEU A 331 1.85 -19.29 -8.43
C LEU A 331 2.81 -20.14 -9.29
N MET A 332 4.11 -19.84 -9.22
CA MET A 332 5.13 -20.60 -9.95
C MET A 332 5.26 -22.03 -9.41
N HIS A 333 5.18 -22.22 -8.09
CA HIS A 333 5.23 -23.56 -7.49
C HIS A 333 4.02 -24.42 -7.89
N GLU A 334 2.82 -23.83 -7.93
CA GLU A 334 1.62 -24.52 -8.44
C GLU A 334 1.80 -24.98 -9.88
N LEU A 335 2.20 -24.06 -10.77
CA LEU A 335 2.35 -24.35 -12.18
C LEU A 335 3.46 -25.37 -12.47
N MET A 336 4.59 -25.29 -11.76
CA MET A 336 5.67 -26.29 -11.89
C MET A 336 5.17 -27.70 -11.52
N GLY A 337 4.40 -27.82 -10.43
CA GLY A 337 3.81 -29.10 -10.04
C GLY A 337 2.80 -29.65 -11.04
N GLU A 338 2.03 -28.77 -11.69
CA GLU A 338 1.05 -29.15 -12.72
C GLU A 338 1.70 -29.58 -14.05
N THR A 339 2.81 -28.95 -14.40
CA THR A 339 3.50 -29.16 -15.68
C THR A 339 4.67 -30.13 -15.60
N GLY A 340 4.96 -30.65 -14.40
CA GLY A 340 6.06 -31.60 -14.18
C GLY A 340 7.46 -31.00 -14.33
N HIS A 341 7.61 -29.68 -14.18
CA HIS A 341 8.92 -29.04 -14.20
C HIS A 341 9.53 -29.07 -12.78
N ASP A 342 10.84 -29.33 -12.71
CA ASP A 342 11.60 -29.37 -11.44
C ASP A 342 12.89 -28.55 -11.51
N PHE A 343 12.81 -27.31 -12.01
CA PHE A 343 13.92 -26.38 -11.96
C PHE A 343 13.86 -25.46 -10.72
N LYS A 344 14.97 -24.83 -10.37
CA LYS A 344 15.04 -23.94 -9.22
C LYS A 344 14.46 -22.56 -9.56
N VAL A 345 13.73 -21.98 -8.63
CA VAL A 345 13.30 -20.57 -8.71
C VAL A 345 13.93 -19.80 -7.56
N GLN A 346 14.58 -18.69 -7.87
CA GLN A 346 15.20 -17.79 -6.91
C GLN A 346 14.59 -16.40 -7.01
N PHE A 347 14.00 -15.95 -5.92
CA PHE A 347 13.47 -14.59 -5.77
C PHE A 347 14.47 -13.69 -5.06
N TYR A 348 14.69 -12.50 -5.61
CA TYR A 348 15.32 -11.37 -4.98
C TYR A 348 14.22 -10.33 -4.73
N SER A 349 13.93 -10.06 -3.48
CA SER A 349 12.81 -9.19 -3.12
C SER A 349 13.34 -8.07 -2.25
N THR A 350 13.14 -6.85 -2.71
CA THR A 350 13.82 -5.70 -2.12
C THR A 350 12.86 -4.56 -1.84
N ASP A 351 13.09 -3.87 -0.74
CA ASP A 351 12.40 -2.64 -0.38
C ASP A 351 13.34 -1.69 0.33
N LEU A 352 12.97 -0.41 0.38
CA LEU A 352 13.70 0.61 1.13
C LEU A 352 13.36 0.55 2.63
N ASP A 353 12.18 0.02 2.97
CA ASP A 353 11.67 -0.07 4.34
C ASP A 353 12.22 -1.32 5.07
N GLU A 354 13.09 -1.08 6.06
CA GLU A 354 13.67 -2.13 6.89
C GLU A 354 12.61 -2.87 7.72
N ASP A 355 11.61 -2.16 8.25
CA ASP A 355 10.54 -2.75 9.05
C ASP A 355 9.68 -3.68 8.17
N ALA A 356 9.35 -3.25 6.95
CA ALA A 356 8.61 -4.07 5.98
C ALA A 356 9.41 -5.32 5.59
N ILE A 357 10.70 -5.19 5.34
CA ILE A 357 11.59 -6.33 5.07
C ILE A 357 11.66 -7.28 6.28
N GLY A 358 11.62 -6.75 7.51
CA GLY A 358 11.53 -7.55 8.73
C GLY A 358 10.27 -8.43 8.76
N VAL A 359 9.11 -7.86 8.44
CA VAL A 359 7.83 -8.59 8.31
C VAL A 359 7.90 -9.63 7.20
N ALA A 360 8.41 -9.25 6.02
CA ALA A 360 8.57 -10.14 4.88
C ALA A 360 9.44 -11.38 5.19
N ARG A 361 10.55 -11.18 5.92
CA ARG A 361 11.42 -12.27 6.39
C ARG A 361 10.76 -13.17 7.43
N ALA A 362 10.00 -12.60 8.35
CA ALA A 362 9.22 -13.37 9.32
C ALA A 362 8.13 -14.21 8.63
N ALA A 363 7.58 -13.70 7.52
CA ALA A 363 6.54 -14.33 6.69
C ALA A 363 5.30 -14.77 7.50
N ILE A 364 4.96 -13.98 8.53
CA ILE A 364 3.78 -14.17 9.37
C ILE A 364 2.80 -13.05 9.05
N TYR A 365 1.60 -13.42 8.68
CA TYR A 365 0.55 -12.49 8.26
C TYR A 365 -0.69 -12.62 9.14
N PRO A 366 -1.43 -11.53 9.35
CA PRO A 366 -2.60 -11.54 10.22
C PRO A 366 -3.70 -12.50 9.71
N PRO A 367 -4.62 -12.94 10.57
CA PRO A 367 -5.66 -13.91 10.21
C PRO A 367 -6.55 -13.50 9.04
N ASN A 368 -6.72 -12.22 8.80
CA ASN A 368 -7.59 -11.66 7.77
C ASN A 368 -7.03 -11.79 6.32
N ILE A 369 -5.81 -12.33 6.10
CA ILE A 369 -5.36 -12.73 4.75
C ILE A 369 -6.25 -13.79 4.09
N VAL A 370 -7.12 -14.44 4.85
CA VAL A 370 -8.14 -15.37 4.32
C VAL A 370 -9.05 -14.73 3.27
N GLN A 371 -9.12 -13.41 3.20
CA GLN A 371 -9.85 -12.67 2.17
C GLN A 371 -9.08 -12.58 0.84
N ASP A 372 -7.74 -12.57 0.91
CA ASP A 372 -6.87 -12.39 -0.25
C ASP A 372 -6.36 -13.73 -0.80
N VAL A 373 -6.36 -14.79 0.03
CA VAL A 373 -5.80 -16.10 -0.29
C VAL A 373 -6.90 -17.16 -0.33
N LEU A 374 -7.04 -17.84 -1.47
CA LEU A 374 -8.01 -18.91 -1.63
C LEU A 374 -7.81 -20.00 -0.56
N PRO A 375 -8.89 -20.62 -0.02
CA PRO A 375 -8.80 -21.62 1.05
C PRO A 375 -7.85 -22.78 0.73
N GLN A 376 -7.82 -23.24 -0.52
CA GLN A 376 -6.92 -24.32 -0.97
C GLN A 376 -5.45 -23.90 -0.90
N ARG A 377 -5.12 -22.65 -1.29
CA ARG A 377 -3.77 -22.09 -1.19
C ARG A 377 -3.37 -21.87 0.27
N LEU A 378 -4.30 -21.39 1.08
CA LEU A 378 -4.06 -21.18 2.51
C LEU A 378 -3.68 -22.49 3.21
N GLN A 379 -4.44 -23.57 2.96
CA GLN A 379 -4.16 -24.91 3.49
C GLN A 379 -2.82 -25.49 2.95
N ARG A 380 -2.55 -25.28 1.66
CA ARG A 380 -1.39 -25.88 0.99
C ARG A 380 -0.09 -25.16 1.35
N PHE A 381 -0.07 -23.83 1.41
CA PHE A 381 1.16 -23.02 1.47
C PHE A 381 1.37 -22.28 2.78
N PHE A 382 0.41 -22.35 3.72
CA PHE A 382 0.54 -21.66 5.00
C PHE A 382 0.37 -22.64 6.15
N VAL A 383 0.92 -22.24 7.31
CA VAL A 383 0.71 -22.89 8.60
C VAL A 383 -0.03 -21.90 9.48
N LYS A 384 -1.15 -22.31 10.06
CA LYS A 384 -1.88 -21.49 11.02
C LYS A 384 -1.13 -21.47 12.36
N GLU A 385 -0.83 -20.31 12.87
CA GLU A 385 -0.25 -20.04 14.18
C GLU A 385 -1.24 -19.25 15.06
N GLU A 386 -0.92 -19.05 16.32
CA GLU A 386 -1.79 -18.29 17.25
C GLU A 386 -2.01 -16.84 16.79
N VAL A 387 -0.97 -16.21 16.24
CA VAL A 387 -0.98 -14.80 15.80
C VAL A 387 -1.38 -14.61 14.34
N GLY A 388 -1.56 -15.70 13.57
CA GLY A 388 -1.91 -15.59 12.14
C GLY A 388 -1.48 -16.78 11.29
N TYR A 389 -1.05 -16.49 10.08
CA TYR A 389 -0.63 -17.49 9.09
C TYR A 389 0.83 -17.28 8.69
N ARG A 390 1.65 -18.32 8.85
CA ARG A 390 3.04 -18.32 8.39
C ARG A 390 3.14 -19.02 7.04
N VAL A 391 3.82 -18.40 6.07
CA VAL A 391 4.17 -19.05 4.79
C VAL A 391 5.08 -20.26 5.07
N LYS A 392 4.81 -21.42 4.45
CA LYS A 392 5.60 -22.64 4.64
C LYS A 392 7.05 -22.47 4.17
N LYS A 393 7.94 -23.25 4.80
CA LYS A 393 9.39 -23.22 4.58
C LYS A 393 9.77 -23.43 3.10
N GLU A 394 9.11 -24.37 2.42
CA GLU A 394 9.35 -24.70 1.00
C GLU A 394 9.19 -23.50 0.03
N ILE A 395 8.34 -22.52 0.39
CA ILE A 395 8.17 -21.27 -0.37
C ILE A 395 9.18 -20.22 0.09
N ARG A 396 9.37 -20.07 1.43
CA ARG A 396 10.27 -19.06 2.00
C ARG A 396 11.73 -19.24 1.57
N GLU A 397 12.22 -20.49 1.47
CA GLU A 397 13.60 -20.79 1.07
C GLU A 397 13.95 -20.37 -0.37
N LYS A 398 12.94 -20.11 -1.19
CA LYS A 398 13.13 -19.61 -2.56
C LYS A 398 13.36 -18.10 -2.61
N VAL A 399 13.21 -17.37 -1.50
CA VAL A 399 13.17 -15.91 -1.45
C VAL A 399 14.30 -15.35 -0.59
N VAL A 400 15.02 -14.38 -1.14
CA VAL A 400 15.97 -13.54 -0.39
C VAL A 400 15.37 -12.15 -0.30
N PHE A 401 15.16 -11.67 0.93
CA PHE A 401 14.72 -10.31 1.21
C PHE A 401 15.89 -9.43 1.62
N ALA A 402 16.03 -8.26 0.99
CA ALA A 402 17.11 -7.31 1.26
C ALA A 402 16.62 -5.86 1.21
N ILE A 403 17.26 -4.98 1.98
CA ILE A 403 17.08 -3.54 1.87
C ILE A 403 17.82 -3.07 0.62
N GLN A 404 17.11 -2.35 -0.26
CA GLN A 404 17.68 -1.78 -1.48
C GLN A 404 16.89 -0.56 -1.92
N ASN A 405 17.59 0.49 -2.28
CA ASN A 405 17.02 1.64 -2.95
C ASN A 405 17.06 1.42 -4.46
N VAL A 406 15.91 1.08 -5.07
CA VAL A 406 15.81 0.78 -6.50
C VAL A 406 16.28 1.93 -7.41
N ILE A 407 16.27 3.17 -6.90
CA ILE A 407 16.67 4.38 -7.63
C ILE A 407 18.19 4.58 -7.59
N LYS A 408 18.82 4.24 -6.46
CA LYS A 408 20.23 4.56 -6.17
C LYS A 408 21.16 3.35 -6.36
N ASP A 409 20.69 2.17 -5.94
CA ASP A 409 21.51 0.98 -5.90
C ASP A 409 21.50 0.25 -7.25
N PRO A 410 22.57 -0.47 -7.62
CA PRO A 410 22.62 -1.20 -8.88
C PRO A 410 21.54 -2.29 -8.93
N PRO A 411 20.90 -2.51 -10.10
CA PRO A 411 19.91 -3.55 -10.25
C PRO A 411 20.55 -4.95 -10.26
N PHE A 412 19.78 -5.96 -9.92
CA PHE A 412 20.14 -7.34 -10.22
C PHE A 412 20.18 -7.56 -11.72
N THR A 413 20.91 -8.55 -12.17
CA THR A 413 21.06 -8.83 -13.60
C THR A 413 20.75 -10.28 -13.95
N ARG A 414 20.56 -10.55 -15.26
CA ARG A 414 20.24 -11.88 -15.80
C ARG A 414 18.96 -12.44 -15.23
N LEU A 415 17.92 -11.61 -15.13
CA LEU A 415 16.62 -11.96 -14.60
C LEU A 415 15.71 -12.51 -15.71
N ASP A 416 14.85 -13.44 -15.35
CA ASP A 416 13.80 -13.96 -16.21
C ASP A 416 12.49 -13.17 -16.04
N LEU A 417 12.25 -12.64 -14.82
CA LEU A 417 11.09 -11.81 -14.48
C LEU A 417 11.51 -10.65 -13.56
N VAL A 418 11.01 -9.46 -13.86
CA VAL A 418 10.95 -8.33 -12.92
C VAL A 418 9.48 -8.03 -12.67
N SER A 419 9.05 -8.04 -11.41
CA SER A 419 7.73 -7.61 -10.99
C SER A 419 7.86 -6.33 -10.17
N CYS A 420 7.49 -5.20 -10.77
CA CYS A 420 7.53 -3.89 -10.11
C CYS A 420 6.15 -3.26 -10.19
N ARG A 421 5.32 -3.52 -9.18
CA ARG A 421 3.91 -3.13 -9.19
C ARG A 421 3.60 -2.14 -8.08
N ASN A 422 2.86 -1.10 -8.44
CA ASN A 422 2.40 -0.05 -7.52
C ASN A 422 3.54 0.73 -6.82
N LEU A 423 4.72 0.81 -7.44
CA LEU A 423 5.87 1.60 -6.98
C LEU A 423 6.04 2.88 -7.81
N MET A 424 6.02 2.77 -9.14
CA MET A 424 6.28 3.89 -10.03
C MET A 424 5.19 4.96 -9.98
N ILE A 425 3.98 4.63 -9.50
CA ILE A 425 2.88 5.59 -9.32
C ILE A 425 3.24 6.76 -8.41
N TYR A 426 4.23 6.62 -7.55
CA TYR A 426 4.69 7.65 -6.60
C TYR A 426 5.83 8.52 -7.13
N LEU A 427 6.37 8.19 -8.29
CA LEU A 427 7.59 8.78 -8.85
C LEU A 427 7.26 9.79 -9.95
N GLU A 428 8.15 10.78 -10.16
CA GLU A 428 8.06 11.70 -11.28
C GLU A 428 8.43 10.99 -12.61
N PRO A 429 7.94 11.50 -13.78
CA PRO A 429 8.13 10.84 -15.08
C PRO A 429 9.58 10.56 -15.46
N GLU A 430 10.50 11.46 -15.10
CA GLU A 430 11.94 11.29 -15.41
C GLU A 430 12.53 10.05 -14.73
N LEU A 431 11.99 9.71 -13.54
CA LEU A 431 12.42 8.55 -12.81
C LEU A 431 11.80 7.26 -13.35
N HIS A 432 10.57 7.33 -13.88
CA HIS A 432 9.97 6.20 -14.61
C HIS A 432 10.86 5.76 -15.77
N ASP A 433 11.31 6.70 -16.61
CA ASP A 433 12.17 6.45 -17.77
C ASP A 433 13.45 5.72 -17.34
N ARG A 434 14.11 6.19 -16.27
CA ARG A 434 15.31 5.57 -15.72
C ARG A 434 15.06 4.14 -15.22
N LEU A 435 13.96 3.91 -14.51
CA LEU A 435 13.63 2.59 -13.98
C LEU A 435 13.27 1.60 -15.09
N VAL A 436 12.50 2.02 -16.10
CA VAL A 436 12.16 1.16 -17.25
C VAL A 436 13.42 0.70 -17.99
N ARG A 437 14.38 1.61 -18.20
CA ARG A 437 15.70 1.24 -18.78
C ARG A 437 16.51 0.32 -17.87
N ALA A 438 16.49 0.57 -16.56
CA ALA A 438 17.19 -0.27 -15.59
C ALA A 438 16.58 -1.69 -15.54
N PHE A 439 15.26 -1.82 -15.63
CA PHE A 439 14.59 -3.13 -15.70
C PHE A 439 14.91 -3.86 -17.01
N HIS A 440 14.96 -3.15 -18.13
CA HIS A 440 15.38 -3.76 -19.39
C HIS A 440 16.83 -4.30 -19.31
N TYR A 441 17.74 -3.51 -18.73
CA TYR A 441 19.13 -3.94 -18.49
C TYR A 441 19.22 -5.16 -17.54
N ALA A 442 18.35 -5.21 -16.54
CA ALA A 442 18.29 -6.30 -15.56
C ALA A 442 17.80 -7.63 -16.15
N LEU A 443 16.91 -7.56 -17.12
CA LEU A 443 16.28 -8.70 -17.76
C LEU A 443 17.19 -9.36 -18.80
N LYS A 444 17.07 -10.68 -18.94
CA LYS A 444 17.58 -11.41 -20.09
C LYS A 444 16.77 -11.02 -21.33
N PRO A 445 17.34 -11.15 -22.55
CA PRO A 445 16.54 -11.10 -23.77
C PRO A 445 15.35 -12.08 -23.69
N GLY A 446 14.15 -11.59 -23.96
CA GLY A 446 12.92 -12.36 -23.80
C GLY A 446 12.39 -12.51 -22.37
N GLY A 447 13.08 -11.93 -21.38
CA GLY A 447 12.61 -11.83 -20.01
C GLY A 447 11.37 -10.94 -19.90
N VAL A 448 10.63 -11.03 -18.80
CA VAL A 448 9.34 -10.39 -18.64
C VAL A 448 9.39 -9.28 -17.59
N LEU A 449 8.75 -8.14 -17.90
CA LEU A 449 8.44 -7.07 -16.98
C LEU A 449 6.93 -7.12 -16.66
N PHE A 450 6.58 -7.17 -15.38
CA PHE A 450 5.21 -7.16 -14.87
C PHE A 450 4.98 -5.91 -14.03
N LEU A 451 4.07 -5.04 -14.50
CA LEU A 451 3.69 -3.79 -13.85
C LEU A 451 2.25 -3.86 -13.33
N SER A 452 1.82 -2.86 -12.55
CA SER A 452 0.40 -2.73 -12.17
C SER A 452 -0.44 -2.12 -13.30
N PRO A 453 -1.75 -2.30 -13.31
CA PRO A 453 -2.63 -1.71 -14.34
C PRO A 453 -2.53 -0.18 -14.45
N SER A 454 -2.17 0.51 -13.36
CA SER A 454 -2.01 1.97 -13.30
C SER A 454 -0.61 2.47 -13.73
N GLU A 455 0.30 1.57 -14.10
CA GLU A 455 1.66 1.87 -14.52
C GLU A 455 1.86 1.57 -16.01
N SER A 456 2.91 2.11 -16.61
CA SER A 456 3.24 1.86 -18.01
C SER A 456 4.74 1.99 -18.27
N ILE A 457 5.19 1.44 -19.39
CA ILE A 457 6.57 1.61 -19.88
C ILE A 457 6.82 2.96 -20.55
N GLY A 458 5.80 3.84 -20.64
CA GLY A 458 5.91 5.11 -21.39
C GLY A 458 6.19 4.86 -22.88
N ASP A 459 7.12 5.63 -23.44
CA ASP A 459 7.49 5.60 -24.86
C ASP A 459 8.58 4.56 -25.18
N HIS A 460 8.76 3.51 -24.34
CA HIS A 460 9.81 2.49 -24.51
C HIS A 460 9.35 1.22 -25.25
N ASP A 461 8.57 1.38 -26.32
CA ASP A 461 8.16 0.28 -27.20
C ASP A 461 9.35 -0.36 -27.95
N ASP A 462 10.49 0.33 -28.03
CA ASP A 462 11.76 -0.18 -28.56
C ASP A 462 12.43 -1.19 -27.62
N LEU A 463 12.24 -1.05 -26.31
CA LEU A 463 12.81 -1.91 -25.28
C LEU A 463 11.90 -3.08 -24.91
N PHE A 464 10.59 -2.91 -25.04
CA PHE A 464 9.62 -3.87 -24.56
C PHE A 464 8.47 -4.10 -25.55
N ALA A 465 8.18 -5.36 -25.84
CA ALA A 465 6.99 -5.77 -26.61
C ALA A 465 5.86 -6.16 -25.65
N PRO A 466 4.63 -5.67 -25.84
CA PRO A 466 3.52 -6.02 -24.95
C PRO A 466 3.09 -7.49 -25.14
N LEU A 467 2.98 -8.23 -24.04
CA LEU A 467 2.33 -9.55 -23.96
C LEU A 467 0.85 -9.38 -23.61
N SER A 468 0.56 -8.49 -22.66
CA SER A 468 -0.80 -8.05 -22.33
C SER A 468 -0.80 -6.56 -22.01
N ARG A 469 -1.51 -5.76 -22.82
CA ARG A 469 -1.64 -4.30 -22.59
C ARG A 469 -2.58 -4.01 -21.43
N GLU A 470 -3.58 -4.84 -21.21
CA GLU A 470 -4.53 -4.74 -20.12
C GLU A 470 -3.84 -4.97 -18.78
N TRP A 471 -3.10 -6.06 -18.64
CA TRP A 471 -2.44 -6.47 -17.40
C TRP A 471 -0.98 -6.05 -17.30
N LYS A 472 -0.52 -5.17 -18.19
CA LYS A 472 0.83 -4.57 -18.16
C LYS A 472 1.97 -5.58 -18.08
N LEU A 473 1.86 -6.63 -18.89
CA LEU A 473 2.89 -7.65 -19.06
C LEU A 473 3.66 -7.37 -20.36
N TYR A 474 4.98 -7.28 -20.26
CA TYR A 474 5.86 -6.89 -21.35
C TYR A 474 7.04 -7.84 -21.46
N ARG A 475 7.48 -8.13 -22.70
CA ARG A 475 8.67 -8.93 -23.00
C ARG A 475 9.82 -8.02 -23.39
N ALA A 476 10.98 -8.17 -22.75
CA ALA A 476 12.18 -7.45 -23.11
C ALA A 476 12.64 -7.86 -24.52
N THR A 477 12.84 -6.86 -25.40
CA THR A 477 13.33 -7.05 -26.77
C THR A 477 14.86 -7.12 -26.79
N HIS A 478 15.41 -7.66 -27.88
CA HIS A 478 16.83 -7.53 -28.14
C HIS A 478 17.07 -6.13 -28.69
N SER A 479 17.67 -5.23 -27.95
CA SER A 479 18.15 -3.97 -28.53
C SER A 479 19.37 -4.24 -29.41
N VAL A 480 19.15 -4.30 -30.71
CA VAL A 480 20.19 -4.27 -31.70
C VAL A 480 20.70 -2.82 -31.77
N GLY A 481 21.74 -2.49 -31.00
CA GLY A 481 22.45 -1.24 -31.17
C GLY A 481 22.49 -0.24 -30.01
N ALA A 482 22.04 -0.54 -28.83
CA ALA A 482 22.27 0.32 -27.66
C ALA A 482 23.70 0.09 -27.14
N THR A 483 24.67 0.82 -27.70
CA THR A 483 25.96 1.05 -27.06
C THR A 483 25.76 1.54 -25.64
N ARG A 484 26.34 0.82 -24.75
CA ARG A 484 26.53 0.98 -23.31
C ARG A 484 26.76 2.43 -22.86
N ASP A 485 25.70 3.20 -22.69
CA ASP A 485 25.73 4.44 -21.92
C ASP A 485 24.82 4.35 -20.67
N VAL A 486 24.93 3.23 -19.96
CA VAL A 486 24.53 3.16 -18.56
C VAL A 486 25.80 3.35 -17.74
N THR A 487 26.31 4.55 -17.72
CA THR A 487 27.25 4.95 -16.67
C THR A 487 26.46 4.96 -15.36
N PRO A 488 26.87 4.18 -14.35
CA PRO A 488 26.39 4.42 -13.00
C PRO A 488 26.85 5.84 -12.63
N VAL A 489 25.91 6.74 -12.43
CA VAL A 489 26.20 8.08 -11.90
C VAL A 489 26.58 7.89 -10.44
N GLY A 490 27.85 7.56 -10.22
CA GLY A 490 28.51 7.81 -8.97
C GLY A 490 28.57 9.33 -8.75
N PRO A 491 28.59 9.82 -7.50
CA PRO A 491 28.71 11.24 -7.25
C PRO A 491 29.95 11.78 -7.91
N SER A 492 29.80 12.74 -8.83
CA SER A 492 30.91 13.50 -9.40
C SER A 492 31.55 14.33 -8.28
N TRP A 493 32.61 13.82 -7.74
CA TRP A 493 33.54 14.62 -6.95
C TRP A 493 34.30 15.47 -7.95
N SER A 494 33.96 16.72 -8.08
CA SER A 494 34.85 17.72 -8.66
C SER A 494 36.05 17.88 -7.73
N SER A 495 37.11 17.11 -7.98
CA SER A 495 38.42 17.41 -7.43
C SER A 495 39.01 18.53 -8.28
N GLU A 496 39.13 19.69 -7.69
CA GLU A 496 40.05 20.72 -8.21
C GLU A 496 41.43 20.11 -8.39
N SER A 497 41.95 20.35 -9.56
CA SER A 497 43.25 19.88 -10.04
C SER A 497 44.37 20.51 -9.24
N ASP A 498 45.18 19.69 -8.59
CA ASP A 498 46.60 20.02 -8.39
C ASP A 498 47.46 18.99 -9.12
N SER A 499 48.21 19.51 -10.04
CA SER A 499 49.10 18.79 -10.96
C SER A 499 50.35 18.26 -10.25
N LYS A 500 50.60 16.94 -10.35
CA LYS A 500 51.95 16.34 -10.28
C LYS A 500 52.12 15.17 -11.25
N PRO A 501 53.31 14.95 -11.78
CA PRO A 501 53.58 14.10 -12.96
C PRO A 501 53.68 12.60 -12.64
N PRO A 502 53.72 11.72 -13.68
CA PRO A 502 53.35 10.31 -13.60
C PRO A 502 54.47 9.43 -13.01
N GLY A 503 54.09 8.57 -12.05
CA GLY A 503 54.89 7.47 -11.53
C GLY A 503 54.18 6.14 -11.78
N GLU A 504 54.96 5.11 -12.00
CA GLU A 504 54.74 3.76 -12.48
C GLU A 504 53.47 2.97 -12.09
N PRO A 505 53.05 1.96 -12.87
CA PRO A 505 51.81 1.25 -12.73
C PRO A 505 51.83 0.22 -11.57
N VAL A 506 50.92 0.39 -10.62
CA VAL A 506 50.68 -0.60 -9.57
C VAL A 506 49.76 -1.69 -10.11
N LYS A 507 50.20 -2.95 -10.07
CA LYS A 507 49.40 -4.13 -10.36
C LYS A 507 48.30 -4.29 -9.33
N ILE A 508 47.04 -4.15 -9.74
CA ILE A 508 45.86 -4.49 -8.91
C ILE A 508 45.57 -5.98 -9.07
N THR A 509 45.83 -6.76 -8.04
CA THR A 509 45.35 -8.14 -7.91
C THR A 509 43.84 -8.13 -7.62
N LYS A 510 43.08 -8.60 -8.59
CA LYS A 510 41.66 -8.97 -8.39
C LYS A 510 41.65 -10.31 -7.64
N GLU A 511 41.08 -10.32 -6.47
CA GLU A 511 40.46 -11.46 -5.77
C GLU A 511 40.49 -11.20 -4.28
N THR A 512 39.44 -10.56 -3.70
CA THR A 512 39.19 -10.71 -2.24
C THR A 512 37.88 -10.07 -1.75
N HIS A 513 37.00 -9.52 -2.58
CA HIS A 513 35.82 -8.82 -2.04
C HIS A 513 34.50 -9.60 -2.02
N LEU A 514 34.38 -10.70 -2.78
CA LEU A 514 33.12 -11.45 -2.85
C LEU A 514 32.95 -12.46 -1.71
N ALA A 515 34.05 -13.03 -1.23
CA ALA A 515 34.04 -14.05 -0.16
C ALA A 515 33.79 -13.46 1.25
N GLU A 516 34.19 -12.22 1.51
CA GLU A 516 33.95 -11.55 2.80
C GLU A 516 32.51 -11.05 2.96
N LEU A 517 31.88 -10.60 1.87
CA LEU A 517 30.47 -10.21 1.88
C LEU A 517 29.55 -11.42 2.11
N THR A 518 29.90 -12.58 1.57
CA THR A 518 29.11 -13.82 1.76
C THR A 518 29.19 -14.35 3.20
N LYS A 519 30.31 -14.15 3.88
CA LYS A 519 30.49 -14.57 5.28
C LYS A 519 29.69 -13.72 6.28
N ARG A 520 29.43 -12.45 5.99
CA ARG A 520 28.64 -11.55 6.87
C ARG A 520 27.13 -11.75 6.76
N VAL A 521 26.66 -12.42 5.73
CA VAL A 521 25.22 -12.68 5.51
C VAL A 521 24.80 -14.08 6.01
N LEU A 522 25.76 -14.96 6.34
CA LEU A 522 25.50 -16.34 6.78
C LEU A 522 25.81 -16.62 8.27
N LEU A 523 26.13 -15.63 9.04
CA LEU A 523 26.21 -15.65 10.51
C LEU A 523 25.25 -14.59 11.07
#